data_90a1d2d3de533b1cb519a7aea98f5ca9
#
_entry.id   90a1d2d3de533b1cb519a7aea98f5ca9
#
_cell.length_a   1.000
_cell.length_b   1.000
_cell.length_c   1.000
_cell.angle_alpha   90.00
_cell.angle_beta   90.00
_cell.angle_gamma   90.00
#
_symmetry.space_group_name_H-M   'P 1'
#
loop_
_entity.id
_entity.type
_entity.pdbx_description
1 polymer ?
#
loop_
_entity_poly.entity_id
_entity_poly.type
_entity_poly.pdbx_seq_one_letter_code
_entity_poly.pdbx_strand_id
1 'polypeptide(L)'
;MDENTVDRWKEKVESKIWIDRLFQPYKLYLRVLSEYFNIPSKTNVRTPFDITDGKFFNLKYQTDAIQLALKSIETHNGTIVADVVGLGKSIIASTIAHNLRLRTIVISPPHLKSGWDAYKDEFGFTGTVFSSGKISEALTHYNDLKKPDEQFLIIVDEAHRYRNEYTEDYAMLHNLCQGNKVVLLTATPFNNDPADIYSMLKLFQIPTKSTLKTVENLSIEFRDLINQYKELRELQR
;
A
#
# COMPACT_ATOMS: atom_id res chain seq x y z
N MET A 1 -24.08 -13.00 36.48
CA MET A 1 -24.40 -11.93 35.51
C MET A 1 -25.84 -11.58 35.83
N ASP A 2 -26.12 -10.34 36.25
CA ASP A 2 -27.43 -9.96 36.69
C ASP A 2 -28.36 -9.73 35.46
N GLU A 3 -29.66 -9.93 35.63
CA GLU A 3 -30.68 -9.81 34.57
C GLU A 3 -30.64 -8.43 33.86
N ASN A 4 -30.35 -7.36 34.57
CA ASN A 4 -30.18 -6.02 34.05
C ASN A 4 -29.03 -5.89 33.04
N THR A 5 -27.96 -6.67 33.20
CA THR A 5 -26.83 -6.67 32.29
C THR A 5 -27.17 -7.40 30.99
N VAL A 6 -27.96 -8.46 31.06
CA VAL A 6 -28.41 -9.23 29.88
C VAL A 6 -29.40 -8.39 29.06
N ASP A 7 -30.31 -7.67 29.69
CA ASP A 7 -31.29 -6.82 29.00
C ASP A 7 -30.63 -5.61 28.34
N ARG A 8 -29.64 -4.97 28.97
CA ARG A 8 -28.81 -3.92 28.36
C ARG A 8 -28.02 -4.44 27.13
N TRP A 9 -27.56 -5.67 27.16
CA TRP A 9 -26.88 -6.29 26.01
C TRP A 9 -27.88 -6.61 24.89
N LYS A 10 -29.07 -7.10 25.22
CA LYS A 10 -30.15 -7.32 24.24
C LYS A 10 -30.57 -6.03 23.54
N GLU A 11 -30.85 -4.95 24.31
CA GLU A 11 -31.16 -3.64 23.73
C GLU A 11 -30.04 -3.12 22.82
N LYS A 12 -28.77 -3.27 23.21
CA LYS A 12 -27.63 -2.88 22.40
C LYS A 12 -27.49 -3.71 21.12
N VAL A 13 -27.78 -5.00 21.17
CA VAL A 13 -27.74 -5.90 20.02
C VAL A 13 -28.95 -5.62 19.13
N GLU A 14 -30.14 -5.45 19.67
CA GLU A 14 -31.35 -5.14 18.91
C GLU A 14 -31.29 -3.74 18.25
N SER A 15 -30.69 -2.74 18.92
CA SER A 15 -30.46 -1.44 18.29
C SER A 15 -29.47 -1.52 17.13
N LYS A 16 -28.46 -2.39 17.20
CA LYS A 16 -27.54 -2.65 16.07
C LYS A 16 -28.21 -3.44 14.94
N ILE A 17 -29.04 -4.44 15.28
CA ILE A 17 -29.81 -5.22 14.28
C ILE A 17 -30.84 -4.32 13.58
N TRP A 18 -31.38 -3.32 14.30
CA TRP A 18 -32.30 -2.36 13.71
C TRP A 18 -31.62 -1.48 12.64
N ILE A 19 -30.36 -1.14 12.85
CA ILE A 19 -29.53 -0.43 11.87
C ILE A 19 -29.35 -1.28 10.61
N ASP A 20 -29.19 -2.59 10.72
CA ASP A 20 -29.01 -3.52 9.59
C ASP A 20 -30.27 -3.61 8.70
N ARG A 21 -31.47 -3.40 9.27
CA ARG A 21 -32.72 -3.40 8.49
C ARG A 21 -32.97 -2.09 7.72
N LEU A 22 -32.33 -0.99 8.10
CA LEU A 22 -32.53 0.33 7.50
C LEU A 22 -31.51 0.64 6.38
N PHE A 23 -30.42 -0.11 6.30
CA PHE A 23 -29.37 0.15 5.31
C PHE A 23 -29.27 -0.95 4.29
N GLN A 24 -29.24 -0.57 3.02
CA GLN A 24 -28.86 -1.50 1.96
C GLN A 24 -27.47 -2.09 2.28
N PRO A 25 -27.23 -3.39 2.00
CA PRO A 25 -25.94 -4.07 2.30
C PRO A 25 -24.71 -3.28 1.83
N TYR A 26 -24.82 -2.60 0.69
CA TYR A 26 -23.76 -1.74 0.16
C TYR A 26 -23.46 -0.52 1.06
N LYS A 27 -24.49 0.12 1.61
CA LYS A 27 -24.32 1.26 2.53
C LYS A 27 -23.71 0.84 3.86
N LEU A 28 -24.10 -0.34 4.36
CA LEU A 28 -23.50 -0.95 5.55
C LEU A 28 -22.03 -1.25 5.32
N TYR A 29 -21.70 -1.85 4.18
CA TYR A 29 -20.33 -2.11 3.76
C TYR A 29 -19.50 -0.82 3.70
N LEU A 30 -20.01 0.25 3.06
CA LEU A 30 -19.34 1.55 3.01
C LEU A 30 -19.12 2.15 4.41
N ARG A 31 -20.10 1.99 5.31
CA ARG A 31 -19.99 2.48 6.69
C ARG A 31 -18.96 1.69 7.49
N VAL A 32 -18.95 0.37 7.39
CA VAL A 32 -17.91 -0.48 8.00
C VAL A 32 -16.54 -0.09 7.48
N LEU A 33 -16.37 0.11 6.17
CA LEU A 33 -15.13 0.60 5.60
C LEU A 33 -14.75 1.99 6.15
N SER A 34 -15.68 2.92 6.24
CA SER A 34 -15.40 4.27 6.75
C SER A 34 -15.01 4.28 8.23
N GLU A 35 -15.61 3.41 9.04
CA GLU A 35 -15.28 3.25 10.47
C GLU A 35 -13.96 2.47 10.66
N TYR A 36 -13.71 1.45 9.84
CA TYR A 36 -12.49 0.66 9.89
C TYR A 36 -11.27 1.45 9.41
N PHE A 37 -11.43 2.16 8.32
CA PHE A 37 -10.33 2.96 7.74
C PHE A 37 -10.18 4.33 8.39
N ASN A 38 -11.13 4.77 9.25
CA ASN A 38 -11.14 6.04 9.99
C ASN A 38 -10.07 7.02 9.48
N ILE A 39 -10.37 7.69 8.34
CA ILE A 39 -9.41 8.56 7.65
C ILE A 39 -9.36 9.87 8.44
N PRO A 40 -8.35 10.10 9.30
CA PRO A 40 -8.18 11.42 9.85
C PRO A 40 -7.81 12.34 8.70
N SER A 41 -8.58 13.38 8.46
CA SER A 41 -8.17 14.45 7.57
C SER A 41 -6.88 15.07 8.12
N LYS A 42 -5.73 14.65 7.61
CA LYS A 42 -4.49 15.42 7.81
C LYS A 42 -4.68 16.74 7.08
N THR A 43 -4.81 17.80 7.83
CA THR A 43 -5.13 19.15 7.37
C THR A 43 -4.04 19.79 6.49
N ASN A 44 -2.90 19.13 6.29
CA ASN A 44 -1.72 19.69 5.61
C ASN A 44 -1.17 18.85 4.44
N VAL A 45 -1.98 17.92 3.87
CA VAL A 45 -1.56 17.17 2.68
C VAL A 45 -1.83 18.00 1.43
N ARG A 46 -0.78 18.35 0.68
CA ARG A 46 -0.93 19.00 -0.62
C ARG A 46 -1.52 18.02 -1.62
N THR A 47 -2.55 18.45 -2.32
CA THR A 47 -3.25 17.65 -3.33
C THR A 47 -2.52 17.70 -4.69
N PRO A 48 -2.84 16.82 -5.66
CA PRO A 48 -2.31 16.94 -7.01
C PRO A 48 -2.52 18.32 -7.63
N PHE A 49 -3.71 18.91 -7.43
CA PHE A 49 -4.03 20.26 -7.92
C PHE A 49 -3.12 21.32 -7.32
N ASP A 50 -2.89 21.28 -5.99
CA ASP A 50 -2.07 22.25 -5.29
C ASP A 50 -0.58 22.15 -5.66
N ILE A 51 -0.10 20.96 -6.00
CA ILE A 51 1.30 20.70 -6.32
C ILE A 51 1.62 21.15 -7.74
N THR A 52 0.68 20.96 -8.66
CA THR A 52 0.88 21.15 -10.11
C THR A 52 0.19 22.39 -10.66
N ASP A 53 -0.16 23.35 -9.79
CA ASP A 53 -0.82 24.61 -10.13
C ASP A 53 -2.06 24.41 -11.04
N GLY A 54 -2.85 23.37 -10.71
CA GLY A 54 -4.12 23.09 -11.38
C GLY A 54 -4.02 22.20 -12.63
N LYS A 55 -2.84 21.71 -13.00
CA LYS A 55 -2.66 20.83 -14.16
C LYS A 55 -3.32 19.45 -13.96
N PHE A 56 -3.33 18.94 -12.74
CA PHE A 56 -4.03 17.71 -12.35
C PHE A 56 -5.21 18.03 -11.44
N PHE A 57 -6.38 17.49 -11.77
CA PHE A 57 -7.59 17.72 -10.96
C PHE A 57 -7.58 16.87 -9.68
N ASN A 58 -8.24 17.38 -8.65
CA ASN A 58 -8.47 16.65 -7.41
C ASN A 58 -9.65 15.69 -7.59
N LEU A 59 -9.36 14.44 -7.87
CA LEU A 59 -10.37 13.39 -7.86
C LEU A 59 -10.49 12.84 -6.45
N LYS A 60 -11.71 12.77 -5.92
CA LYS A 60 -11.97 12.38 -4.53
C LYS A 60 -11.30 11.05 -4.15
N TYR A 61 -11.43 10.02 -5.00
CA TYR A 61 -10.83 8.72 -4.74
C TYR A 61 -9.29 8.77 -4.68
N GLN A 62 -8.64 9.64 -5.49
CA GLN A 62 -7.19 9.83 -5.45
C GLN A 62 -6.76 10.52 -4.15
N THR A 63 -7.49 11.57 -3.75
CA THR A 63 -7.18 12.27 -2.48
C THR A 63 -7.37 11.36 -1.28
N ASP A 64 -8.43 10.56 -1.26
CA ASP A 64 -8.69 9.57 -0.21
C ASP A 64 -7.56 8.50 -0.19
N ALA A 65 -7.16 7.99 -1.36
CA ALA A 65 -6.05 7.03 -1.50
C ALA A 65 -4.70 7.61 -1.03
N ILE A 66 -4.39 8.86 -1.36
CA ILE A 66 -3.17 9.54 -0.91
C ILE A 66 -3.14 9.65 0.62
N GLN A 67 -4.25 10.07 1.24
CA GLN A 67 -4.32 10.20 2.70
C GLN A 67 -4.15 8.85 3.41
N LEU A 68 -4.82 7.80 2.91
CA LEU A 68 -4.68 6.44 3.42
C LEU A 68 -3.25 5.92 3.26
N ALA A 69 -2.65 6.14 2.10
CA ALA A 69 -1.29 5.72 1.80
C ALA A 69 -0.27 6.42 2.72
N LEU A 70 -0.36 7.73 2.92
CA LEU A 70 0.51 8.47 3.82
C LEU A 70 0.41 7.98 5.26
N LYS A 71 -0.81 7.70 5.74
CA LYS A 71 -1.04 7.10 7.05
C LYS A 71 -0.42 5.71 7.16
N SER A 72 -0.62 4.87 6.13
CA SER A 72 -0.05 3.52 6.08
C SER A 72 1.48 3.57 6.11
N ILE A 73 2.09 4.46 5.33
CA ILE A 73 3.55 4.64 5.29
C ILE A 73 4.09 5.10 6.65
N GLU A 74 3.39 5.99 7.33
CA GLU A 74 3.79 6.46 8.66
C GLU A 74 3.75 5.33 9.70
N THR A 75 2.70 4.51 9.68
CA THR A 75 2.44 3.47 10.68
C THR A 75 3.15 2.15 10.35
N HIS A 76 3.22 1.80 9.07
CA HIS A 76 3.61 0.47 8.59
C HIS A 76 4.86 0.46 7.69
N ASN A 77 5.51 1.62 7.50
CA ASN A 77 6.65 1.85 6.60
C ASN A 77 6.35 1.64 5.11
N GLY A 78 5.13 1.32 4.73
CA GLY A 78 4.79 1.14 3.33
C GLY A 78 3.30 1.02 3.07
N THR A 79 2.97 0.96 1.78
CA THR A 79 1.60 0.79 1.28
C THR A 79 1.59 0.08 -0.06
N ILE A 80 0.48 -0.58 -0.36
CA ILE A 80 0.18 -1.15 -1.67
C ILE A 80 -1.00 -0.37 -2.25
N VAL A 81 -0.77 0.31 -3.37
CA VAL A 81 -1.82 0.99 -4.14
C VAL A 81 -2.29 0.04 -5.24
N ALA A 82 -3.40 -0.62 -4.98
CA ALA A 82 -3.95 -1.69 -5.82
C ALA A 82 -5.17 -1.20 -6.60
N ASP A 83 -4.96 -0.34 -7.57
CA ASP A 83 -6.03 0.22 -8.41
C ASP A 83 -5.98 -0.30 -9.84
N VAL A 84 -7.14 -0.29 -10.50
CA VAL A 84 -7.25 -0.63 -11.92
C VAL A 84 -6.34 0.25 -12.78
N VAL A 85 -5.91 -0.27 -13.93
CA VAL A 85 -5.13 0.50 -14.90
C VAL A 85 -5.87 1.77 -15.32
N GLY A 86 -5.16 2.89 -15.40
CA GLY A 86 -5.73 4.18 -15.82
C GLY A 86 -6.31 5.06 -14.71
N LEU A 87 -6.39 4.60 -13.46
CA LEU A 87 -6.88 5.40 -12.33
C LEU A 87 -5.83 6.35 -11.71
N GLY A 88 -4.67 6.52 -12.37
CA GLY A 88 -3.69 7.51 -11.95
C GLY A 88 -2.82 7.10 -10.76
N LYS A 89 -2.46 5.81 -10.65
CA LYS A 89 -1.53 5.33 -9.59
C LYS A 89 -0.24 6.12 -9.52
N SER A 90 0.33 6.50 -10.69
CA SER A 90 1.55 7.31 -10.75
C SER A 90 1.34 8.72 -10.20
N ILE A 91 0.16 9.33 -10.40
CA ILE A 91 -0.23 10.62 -9.81
C ILE A 91 -0.29 10.50 -8.28
N ILE A 92 -0.95 9.44 -7.78
CA ILE A 92 -1.03 9.16 -6.34
C ILE A 92 0.38 9.03 -5.74
N ALA A 93 1.25 8.20 -6.35
CA ALA A 93 2.60 7.97 -5.85
C ALA A 93 3.49 9.22 -5.93
N SER A 94 3.38 10.02 -7.01
CA SER A 94 4.10 11.29 -7.14
C SER A 94 3.65 12.32 -6.11
N THR A 95 2.35 12.37 -5.80
CA THR A 95 1.79 13.21 -4.73
C THR A 95 2.30 12.78 -3.36
N ILE A 96 2.40 11.46 -3.11
CA ILE A 96 2.98 10.91 -1.88
C ILE A 96 4.46 11.32 -1.78
N ALA A 97 5.24 11.17 -2.85
CA ALA A 97 6.65 11.54 -2.89
C ALA A 97 6.86 13.02 -2.57
N HIS A 98 6.04 13.91 -3.17
CA HIS A 98 6.08 15.34 -2.87
C HIS A 98 5.78 15.65 -1.39
N ASN A 99 4.75 15.02 -0.81
CA ASN A 99 4.34 15.27 0.58
C ASN A 99 5.33 14.73 1.60
N LEU A 100 5.97 13.58 1.34
CA LEU A 100 6.96 12.98 2.24
C LEU A 100 8.31 13.72 2.21
N ARG A 101 8.65 14.38 1.10
CA ARG A 101 9.91 15.11 0.90
C ARG A 101 11.16 14.25 1.16
N LEU A 102 11.03 12.94 0.98
CA LEU A 102 12.14 12.00 1.05
C LEU A 102 12.83 11.92 -0.31
N ARG A 103 14.12 11.62 -0.31
CA ARG A 103 14.82 11.25 -1.54
C ARG A 103 14.19 9.97 -2.09
N THR A 104 13.78 10.00 -3.34
CA THR A 104 12.94 8.94 -3.93
C THR A 104 13.73 8.11 -4.94
N ILE A 105 13.58 6.81 -4.89
CA ILE A 105 14.02 5.88 -5.95
C ILE A 105 12.75 5.26 -6.54
N VAL A 106 12.61 5.39 -7.87
CA VAL A 106 11.49 4.79 -8.60
C VAL A 106 12.02 3.62 -9.42
N ILE A 107 11.44 2.44 -9.22
CA ILE A 107 11.67 1.24 -10.05
C ILE A 107 10.45 1.07 -10.95
N SER A 108 10.61 1.22 -12.26
CA SER A 108 9.50 1.15 -13.21
C SER A 108 9.83 0.30 -14.43
N PRO A 109 8.82 -0.22 -15.15
CA PRO A 109 9.06 -0.82 -16.47
C PRO A 109 9.81 0.14 -17.40
N PRO A 110 10.70 -0.35 -18.28
CA PRO A 110 11.52 0.51 -19.14
C PRO A 110 10.72 1.52 -19.98
N HIS A 111 9.56 1.11 -20.48
CA HIS A 111 8.69 1.95 -21.31
C HIS A 111 7.96 3.07 -20.54
N LEU A 112 7.90 2.99 -19.21
CA LEU A 112 7.29 4.01 -18.33
C LEU A 112 8.31 4.97 -17.73
N LYS A 113 9.62 4.73 -17.95
CA LYS A 113 10.69 5.53 -17.32
C LYS A 113 10.57 7.01 -17.67
N SER A 114 10.39 7.35 -18.94
CA SER A 114 10.24 8.76 -19.37
C SER A 114 9.00 9.44 -18.79
N GLY A 115 7.91 8.69 -18.59
CA GLY A 115 6.72 9.17 -17.90
C GLY A 115 7.01 9.49 -16.41
N TRP A 116 7.78 8.64 -15.74
CA TRP A 116 8.18 8.89 -14.36
C TRP A 116 9.16 10.07 -14.23
N ASP A 117 10.07 10.26 -15.17
CA ASP A 117 10.95 11.45 -15.21
C ASP A 117 10.09 12.72 -15.36
N ALA A 118 9.06 12.72 -16.23
CA ALA A 118 8.12 13.82 -16.36
C ALA A 118 7.30 14.07 -15.07
N TYR A 119 6.77 13.01 -14.43
CA TYR A 119 6.08 13.16 -13.14
C TYR A 119 6.99 13.69 -12.03
N LYS A 120 8.24 13.27 -11.97
CA LYS A 120 9.23 13.79 -11.02
C LYS A 120 9.36 15.32 -11.14
N ASP A 121 9.50 15.81 -12.35
CA ASP A 121 9.67 17.25 -12.61
C ASP A 121 8.35 18.00 -12.33
N GLU A 122 7.21 17.47 -12.76
CA GLU A 122 5.88 18.07 -12.59
C GLU A 122 5.46 18.16 -11.10
N PHE A 123 5.68 17.10 -10.34
CA PHE A 123 5.33 17.05 -8.92
C PHE A 123 6.45 17.56 -8.01
N GLY A 124 7.61 17.93 -8.56
CA GLY A 124 8.71 18.57 -7.85
C GLY A 124 9.28 17.71 -6.70
N PHE A 125 9.39 16.39 -6.87
CA PHE A 125 10.04 15.55 -5.88
C PHE A 125 11.48 15.19 -6.30
N THR A 126 12.38 15.08 -5.32
CA THR A 126 13.78 14.72 -5.58
C THR A 126 13.93 13.20 -5.69
N GLY A 127 14.42 12.71 -6.83
CA GLY A 127 14.60 11.26 -6.99
C GLY A 127 15.27 10.85 -8.30
N THR A 128 15.53 9.54 -8.39
CA THR A 128 16.12 8.89 -9.57
C THR A 128 15.23 7.74 -10.02
N VAL A 129 15.03 7.62 -11.33
CA VAL A 129 14.18 6.59 -11.94
C VAL A 129 15.06 5.51 -12.57
N PHE A 130 14.87 4.26 -12.15
CA PHE A 130 15.53 3.08 -12.69
C PHE A 130 14.54 2.19 -13.39
N SER A 131 14.98 1.50 -14.46
CA SER A 131 14.16 0.45 -15.05
C SER A 131 14.18 -0.82 -14.21
N SER A 132 13.10 -1.60 -14.26
CA SER A 132 12.94 -2.84 -13.48
C SER A 132 14.03 -3.89 -13.73
N GLY A 133 14.74 -3.85 -14.87
CA GLY A 133 15.91 -4.71 -15.14
C GLY A 133 17.23 -4.16 -14.61
N LYS A 134 17.22 -3.05 -13.84
CA LYS A 134 18.41 -2.35 -13.35
C LYS A 134 18.37 -2.13 -11.83
N ILE A 135 17.82 -3.10 -11.09
CA ILE A 135 17.71 -3.01 -9.63
C ILE A 135 19.09 -2.97 -8.97
N SER A 136 20.07 -3.69 -9.52
CA SER A 136 21.45 -3.64 -9.04
C SER A 136 22.06 -2.25 -9.12
N GLU A 137 21.80 -1.52 -10.22
CA GLU A 137 22.24 -0.11 -10.35
C GLU A 137 21.53 0.79 -9.34
N ALA A 138 20.22 0.57 -9.10
CA ALA A 138 19.46 1.31 -8.09
C ALA A 138 19.98 1.05 -6.67
N LEU A 139 20.32 -0.19 -6.35
CA LEU A 139 20.88 -0.55 -5.04
C LEU A 139 22.28 0.06 -4.84
N THR A 140 23.13 0.05 -5.87
CA THR A 140 24.44 0.72 -5.85
C THR A 140 24.26 2.22 -5.62
N HIS A 141 23.40 2.88 -6.40
CA HIS A 141 23.09 4.29 -6.25
C HIS A 141 22.57 4.65 -4.84
N TYR A 142 21.70 3.80 -4.27
CA TYR A 142 21.23 3.97 -2.90
C TYR A 142 22.37 3.90 -1.89
N ASN A 143 23.25 2.89 -2.00
CA ASN A 143 24.35 2.70 -1.08
C ASN A 143 25.37 3.86 -1.15
N ASP A 144 25.60 4.42 -2.34
CA ASP A 144 26.51 5.57 -2.54
C ASP A 144 25.96 6.85 -1.92
N LEU A 145 24.65 7.01 -1.86
CA LEU A 145 24.00 8.24 -1.37
C LEU A 145 23.54 8.15 0.07
N LYS A 146 23.29 6.96 0.59
CA LYS A 146 22.73 6.75 1.92
C LYS A 146 23.64 7.31 3.01
N LYS A 147 23.05 8.15 3.87
CA LYS A 147 23.69 8.61 5.12
C LYS A 147 23.13 7.81 6.30
N PRO A 148 23.84 7.78 7.44
CA PRO A 148 23.29 7.23 8.68
C PRO A 148 21.93 7.88 8.99
N ASP A 149 20.96 7.06 9.37
CA ASP A 149 19.58 7.46 9.74
C ASP A 149 18.75 8.14 8.63
N GLU A 150 19.26 8.23 7.40
CA GLU A 150 18.50 8.75 6.26
C GLU A 150 17.57 7.68 5.70
N GLN A 151 16.28 7.99 5.60
CA GLN A 151 15.29 7.15 4.94
C GLN A 151 15.00 7.67 3.53
N PHE A 152 14.84 6.76 2.60
CA PHE A 152 14.40 7.02 1.24
C PHE A 152 12.93 6.61 1.07
N LEU A 153 12.32 7.11 0.02
CA LEU A 153 11.07 6.57 -0.49
C LEU A 153 11.37 5.67 -1.69
N ILE A 154 10.97 4.42 -1.62
CA ILE A 154 11.10 3.46 -2.72
C ILE A 154 9.72 3.27 -3.35
N ILE A 155 9.57 3.68 -4.60
CA ILE A 155 8.34 3.47 -5.39
C ILE A 155 8.62 2.34 -6.38
N VAL A 156 7.79 1.31 -6.34
CA VAL A 156 7.88 0.17 -7.27
C VAL A 156 6.63 0.13 -8.12
N ASP A 157 6.78 0.47 -9.39
CA ASP A 157 5.70 0.40 -10.36
C ASP A 157 5.61 -1.00 -10.98
N GLU A 158 4.37 -1.46 -11.21
CA GLU A 158 4.07 -2.84 -11.63
C GLU A 158 4.68 -3.89 -10.68
N ALA A 159 4.48 -3.68 -9.36
CA ALA A 159 5.07 -4.49 -8.29
C ALA A 159 4.72 -5.98 -8.37
N HIS A 160 3.67 -6.35 -9.10
CA HIS A 160 3.32 -7.75 -9.36
C HIS A 160 4.44 -8.55 -10.04
N ARG A 161 5.41 -7.91 -10.63
CA ARG A 161 6.60 -8.57 -11.23
C ARG A 161 7.49 -9.22 -10.16
N TYR A 162 7.43 -8.77 -8.92
CA TYR A 162 8.24 -9.23 -7.79
C TYR A 162 7.46 -10.15 -6.83
N ARG A 163 6.56 -10.98 -7.36
CA ARG A 163 5.82 -11.98 -6.57
C ARG A 163 6.67 -13.16 -6.15
N ASN A 164 7.64 -13.52 -7.00
CA ASN A 164 8.52 -14.66 -6.74
C ASN A 164 9.71 -14.20 -5.89
N GLU A 165 9.67 -14.52 -4.60
CA GLU A 165 10.71 -14.18 -3.63
C GLU A 165 12.03 -14.94 -3.82
N TYR A 166 12.06 -15.97 -4.67
CA TYR A 166 13.25 -16.77 -4.93
C TYR A 166 14.13 -16.21 -6.08
N THR A 167 13.78 -15.04 -6.62
CA THR A 167 14.55 -14.41 -7.67
C THR A 167 15.61 -13.46 -7.10
N GLU A 168 16.73 -13.30 -7.82
CA GLU A 168 17.78 -12.34 -7.46
C GLU A 168 17.24 -10.90 -7.45
N ASP A 169 16.39 -10.56 -8.42
CA ASP A 169 15.75 -9.24 -8.51
C ASP A 169 14.92 -8.94 -7.26
N TYR A 170 14.17 -9.94 -6.75
CA TYR A 170 13.43 -9.76 -5.51
C TYR A 170 14.35 -9.55 -4.31
N ALA A 171 15.44 -10.34 -4.20
CA ALA A 171 16.40 -10.19 -3.10
C ALA A 171 17.05 -8.80 -3.10
N MET A 172 17.45 -8.29 -4.27
CA MET A 172 18.01 -6.94 -4.41
C MET A 172 16.97 -5.87 -4.07
N LEU A 173 15.74 -6.02 -4.54
CA LEU A 173 14.64 -5.10 -4.21
C LEU A 173 14.32 -5.11 -2.72
N HIS A 174 14.28 -6.29 -2.11
CA HIS A 174 14.07 -6.43 -0.67
C HIS A 174 15.15 -5.68 0.12
N ASN A 175 16.42 -5.82 -0.26
CA ASN A 175 17.53 -5.08 0.37
C ASN A 175 17.36 -3.55 0.20
N LEU A 176 16.93 -3.09 -0.97
CA LEU A 176 16.67 -1.67 -1.22
C LEU A 176 15.51 -1.13 -0.36
N CYS A 177 14.49 -1.95 -0.13
CA CYS A 177 13.30 -1.57 0.65
C CYS A 177 13.55 -1.57 2.17
N GLN A 178 14.53 -2.34 2.68
CA GLN A 178 14.77 -2.47 4.11
C GLN A 178 15.17 -1.14 4.76
N GLY A 179 14.42 -0.74 5.82
CA GLY A 179 14.65 0.50 6.55
C GLY A 179 14.15 1.76 5.84
N ASN A 180 13.59 1.63 4.64
CA ASN A 180 13.05 2.72 3.84
C ASN A 180 11.51 2.75 3.87
N LYS A 181 10.92 3.83 3.36
CA LYS A 181 9.47 3.93 3.11
C LYS A 181 9.16 3.36 1.73
N VAL A 182 8.11 2.57 1.60
CA VAL A 182 7.83 1.81 0.37
C VAL A 182 6.42 2.07 -0.15
N VAL A 183 6.31 2.32 -1.45
CA VAL A 183 5.03 2.40 -2.18
C VAL A 183 5.06 1.40 -3.32
N LEU A 184 4.18 0.42 -3.27
CA LEU A 184 4.02 -0.59 -4.32
C LEU A 184 2.79 -0.25 -5.15
N LEU A 185 2.96 -0.11 -6.46
CA LEU A 185 1.86 0.14 -7.39
C LEU A 185 1.61 -1.12 -8.20
N THR A 186 0.38 -1.57 -8.25
CA THR A 186 -0.01 -2.74 -9.05
C THR A 186 -1.48 -2.68 -9.43
N ALA A 187 -1.84 -3.21 -10.59
CA ALA A 187 -3.24 -3.43 -10.95
C ALA A 187 -3.76 -4.80 -10.47
N THR A 188 -2.85 -5.73 -10.19
CA THR A 188 -3.16 -7.11 -9.85
C THR A 188 -2.38 -7.55 -8.63
N PRO A 189 -2.76 -7.10 -7.41
CA PRO A 189 -2.06 -7.46 -6.17
C PRO A 189 -2.17 -8.96 -5.86
N PHE A 190 -3.20 -9.60 -6.37
CA PHE A 190 -3.52 -11.01 -6.17
C PHE A 190 -3.75 -11.69 -7.53
N ASN A 191 -3.03 -12.77 -7.79
CA ASN A 191 -3.17 -13.59 -8.99
C ASN A 191 -3.32 -15.07 -8.62
N ASN A 192 -4.41 -15.37 -7.91
CA ASN A 192 -4.77 -16.73 -7.50
C ASN A 192 -3.83 -17.40 -6.49
N ASP A 193 -3.00 -16.67 -5.77
CA ASP A 193 -2.22 -17.22 -4.67
C ASP A 193 -1.99 -16.17 -3.56
N PRO A 194 -2.36 -16.45 -2.29
CA PRO A 194 -2.08 -15.56 -1.16
C PRO A 194 -0.59 -15.24 -0.98
N ALA A 195 0.31 -16.11 -1.47
CA ALA A 195 1.75 -15.89 -1.44
C ALA A 195 2.17 -14.63 -2.22
N ASP A 196 1.41 -14.23 -3.26
CA ASP A 196 1.68 -13.02 -4.04
C ASP A 196 1.63 -11.76 -3.15
N ILE A 197 0.58 -11.63 -2.33
CA ILE A 197 0.43 -10.51 -1.39
C ILE A 197 1.49 -10.59 -0.29
N TYR A 198 1.75 -11.80 0.21
CA TYR A 198 2.74 -11.99 1.26
C TYR A 198 4.14 -11.56 0.83
N SER A 199 4.56 -11.90 -0.38
CA SER A 199 5.84 -11.47 -0.94
C SER A 199 5.93 -9.94 -1.04
N MET A 200 4.86 -9.26 -1.46
CA MET A 200 4.81 -7.80 -1.50
C MET A 200 4.86 -7.17 -0.10
N LEU A 201 4.13 -7.72 0.87
CA LEU A 201 4.14 -7.20 2.25
C LEU A 201 5.54 -7.32 2.88
N LYS A 202 6.29 -8.39 2.60
CA LYS A 202 7.66 -8.57 3.11
C LYS A 202 8.63 -7.49 2.66
N LEU A 203 8.34 -6.75 1.58
CA LEU A 203 9.20 -5.65 1.15
C LEU A 203 9.23 -4.49 2.15
N PHE A 204 8.21 -4.32 3.00
CA PHE A 204 8.15 -3.23 3.97
C PHE A 204 7.69 -3.63 5.38
N GLN A 205 7.30 -4.90 5.58
CA GLN A 205 6.92 -5.45 6.87
C GLN A 205 7.94 -6.50 7.32
N ILE A 206 8.26 -6.50 8.61
CA ILE A 206 9.01 -7.59 9.24
C ILE A 206 7.99 -8.70 9.57
N PRO A 207 8.06 -9.88 8.97
CA PRO A 207 7.01 -10.89 9.10
C PRO A 207 6.73 -11.34 10.53
N THR A 208 7.76 -11.38 11.38
CA THR A 208 7.66 -11.80 12.79
C THR A 208 7.31 -10.67 13.78
N LYS A 209 7.28 -9.42 13.28
CA LYS A 209 6.94 -8.21 14.06
C LYS A 209 6.09 -7.28 13.21
N SER A 210 4.93 -7.77 12.80
CA SER A 210 4.03 -6.98 11.95
C SER A 210 3.48 -5.77 12.72
N THR A 211 3.39 -4.65 12.03
CA THR A 211 2.71 -3.45 12.54
C THR A 211 1.23 -3.42 12.19
N LEU A 212 0.73 -4.43 11.47
CA LEU A 212 -0.68 -4.56 11.14
C LEU A 212 -1.48 -4.93 12.39
N LYS A 213 -2.52 -4.16 12.69
CA LYS A 213 -3.28 -4.23 13.97
C LYS A 213 -3.89 -5.59 14.28
N THR A 214 -4.15 -6.41 13.27
CA THR A 214 -4.85 -7.69 13.40
C THR A 214 -3.92 -8.91 13.33
N VAL A 215 -2.64 -8.70 12.99
CA VAL A 215 -1.71 -9.80 12.69
C VAL A 215 -0.33 -9.49 13.26
N GLU A 216 0.01 -10.10 14.39
CA GLU A 216 1.33 -9.93 15.00
C GLU A 216 2.44 -10.68 14.23
N ASN A 217 2.10 -11.83 13.65
CA ASN A 217 3.03 -12.67 12.90
C ASN A 217 2.47 -13.05 11.53
N LEU A 218 2.86 -12.28 10.51
CA LEU A 218 2.48 -12.51 9.11
C LEU A 218 2.91 -13.88 8.58
N SER A 219 4.05 -14.42 9.06
CA SER A 219 4.54 -15.72 8.59
C SER A 219 3.61 -16.87 8.97
N ILE A 220 3.02 -16.82 10.16
CA ILE A 220 2.07 -17.84 10.63
C ILE A 220 0.77 -17.72 9.86
N GLU A 221 0.18 -16.53 9.84
CA GLU A 221 -1.11 -16.27 9.19
C GLU A 221 -1.08 -16.61 7.69
N PHE A 222 -0.06 -16.14 6.98
CA PHE A 222 0.05 -16.43 5.55
C PHE A 222 0.37 -17.89 5.24
N ARG A 223 1.14 -18.59 6.10
CA ARG A 223 1.34 -20.04 5.96
C ARG A 223 0.02 -20.78 6.05
N ASP A 224 -0.79 -20.46 7.05
CA ASP A 224 -2.08 -21.12 7.27
C ASP A 224 -3.07 -20.79 6.14
N LEU A 225 -3.10 -19.54 5.70
CA LEU A 225 -3.91 -19.11 4.55
C LEU A 225 -3.50 -19.80 3.24
N ILE A 226 -2.20 -19.92 2.96
CA ILE A 226 -1.67 -20.61 1.77
C ILE A 226 -2.02 -22.10 1.80
N ASN A 227 -1.94 -22.75 2.97
CA ASN A 227 -2.31 -24.16 3.11
C ASN A 227 -3.81 -24.38 2.86
N GLN A 228 -4.68 -23.58 3.48
CA GLN A 228 -6.11 -23.62 3.25
C GLN A 228 -6.46 -23.38 1.77
N TYR A 229 -5.78 -22.45 1.13
CA TYR A 229 -5.99 -22.17 -0.28
C TYR A 229 -5.59 -23.36 -1.18
N LYS A 230 -4.50 -24.05 -0.86
CA LYS A 230 -4.08 -25.26 -1.59
C LYS A 230 -5.10 -26.38 -1.45
N GLU A 231 -5.60 -26.64 -0.23
CA GLU A 231 -6.65 -27.62 0.03
C GLU A 231 -7.92 -27.33 -0.78
N LEU A 232 -8.35 -26.06 -0.79
CA LEU A 232 -9.54 -25.66 -1.59
C LEU A 232 -9.34 -25.88 -3.09
N ARG A 233 -8.13 -25.62 -3.62
CA ARG A 233 -7.83 -25.87 -5.04
C ARG A 233 -7.80 -27.37 -5.39
N GLU A 234 -7.41 -28.24 -4.48
CA GLU A 234 -7.43 -29.69 -4.67
C GLU A 234 -8.87 -30.23 -4.71
N LEU A 235 -9.77 -29.64 -3.91
CA LEU A 235 -11.21 -30.02 -3.91
C LEU A 235 -11.96 -29.56 -5.18
N GLN A 236 -11.42 -28.59 -5.93
CA GLN A 236 -12.02 -28.09 -7.18
C GLN A 236 -11.55 -28.85 -8.44
N ARG A 237 -10.59 -29.75 -8.32
CA ARG A 237 -10.08 -30.61 -9.40
C ARG A 237 -10.75 -31.99 -9.39
#